data_042972a81f68bc2b59245d14a203460e
#
_entry.id   042972a81f68bc2b59245d14a203460e
#
_cell.length_a   1.000
_cell.length_b   1.000
_cell.length_c   1.000
_cell.angle_alpha   90.00
_cell.angle_beta   90.00
_cell.angle_gamma   90.00
#
_symmetry.space_group_name_H-M   'P 1'
#
loop_
_entity.id
_entity.type
_entity.pdbx_description
1 polymer ?
#
loop_
_entity_poly.entity_id
_entity_poly.type
_entity_poly.pdbx_seq_one_letter_code
_entity_poly.pdbx_strand_id
1 'polypeptide(L)'
;MHITQLNISNVRNLLGTSLLPCKNGNFIFGENGSGKSSLLESIFLISRGKSFRARDIRTVISESATDCIVYSTIQNCEEMPNSIGVKRCIKGSLEAKCDGIRIKSSAQLSALVPLQLVDSNSFDLVDGSPSARRKFLDWGVFHVEHLYSEAWSSFQKALKQRNYALKYESGANLTVWNNELSRLNKIVTDFREKYLLDFVSFLQSTFNRYEPLKDIELEYNRGWAKGEAFEDILIRNEATDRLLGYTSLGAHKACLLYTSPSPRD
;
A
#
# COMPACT_ATOMS: atom_id res chain seq x y z
N MET A 1 -4.61 16.12 -9.57
CA MET A 1 -5.28 14.99 -10.25
C MET A 1 -6.71 14.86 -9.75
N HIS A 2 -7.70 14.64 -10.64
CA HIS A 2 -9.09 14.36 -10.26
C HIS A 2 -9.79 13.54 -11.36
N ILE A 3 -10.82 12.81 -10.99
CA ILE A 3 -11.68 12.08 -11.94
C ILE A 3 -12.64 13.06 -12.59
N THR A 4 -12.69 13.11 -13.91
CA THR A 4 -13.64 13.95 -14.67
C THR A 4 -14.84 13.15 -15.17
N GLN A 5 -14.66 11.84 -15.39
CA GLN A 5 -15.72 10.93 -15.80
C GLN A 5 -15.52 9.56 -15.15
N LEU A 6 -16.60 8.94 -14.72
CA LEU A 6 -16.62 7.59 -14.16
C LEU A 6 -17.81 6.82 -14.73
N ASN A 7 -17.52 5.73 -15.42
CA ASN A 7 -18.51 4.80 -15.96
C ASN A 7 -18.35 3.44 -15.28
N ILE A 8 -19.43 2.91 -14.77
CA ILE A 8 -19.45 1.68 -13.97
C ILE A 8 -20.45 0.72 -14.59
N SER A 9 -20.04 -0.52 -14.82
CA SER A 9 -20.90 -1.59 -15.32
C SER A 9 -20.74 -2.83 -14.45
N ASN A 10 -21.85 -3.35 -13.96
CA ASN A 10 -21.95 -4.62 -13.24
C ASN A 10 -21.12 -4.68 -11.93
N VAL A 11 -21.01 -3.58 -11.19
CA VAL A 11 -20.39 -3.57 -9.86
C VAL A 11 -21.50 -3.60 -8.82
N ARG A 12 -21.66 -4.73 -8.15
CA ARG A 12 -22.72 -4.97 -7.16
C ARG A 12 -24.10 -4.64 -7.74
N ASN A 13 -24.77 -3.65 -7.18
CA ASN A 13 -26.08 -3.15 -7.63
C ASN A 13 -26.00 -2.05 -8.70
N LEU A 14 -24.80 -1.65 -9.12
CA LEU A 14 -24.58 -0.67 -10.18
C LEU A 14 -24.42 -1.40 -11.52
N LEU A 15 -25.52 -1.54 -12.26
CA LEU A 15 -25.56 -2.25 -13.55
C LEU A 15 -25.01 -1.41 -14.71
N GLY A 16 -25.32 -0.12 -14.71
CA GLY A 16 -24.83 0.86 -15.70
C GLY A 16 -25.00 2.26 -15.12
N THR A 17 -23.89 2.86 -14.66
CA THR A 17 -23.90 4.16 -14.01
C THR A 17 -22.83 5.04 -14.62
N SER A 18 -23.17 6.26 -14.99
CA SER A 18 -22.24 7.28 -15.48
C SER A 18 -22.31 8.52 -14.60
N LEU A 19 -21.14 9.03 -14.19
CA LEU A 19 -21.01 10.19 -13.34
C LEU A 19 -19.93 11.13 -13.88
N LEU A 20 -20.12 12.42 -13.62
CA LEU A 20 -19.16 13.49 -13.87
C LEU A 20 -18.79 14.14 -12.52
N PRO A 21 -17.80 13.60 -11.82
CA PRO A 21 -17.43 14.12 -10.51
C PRO A 21 -16.84 15.54 -10.58
N CYS A 22 -17.11 16.34 -9.54
CA CYS A 22 -16.51 17.66 -9.37
C CYS A 22 -15.07 17.57 -8.87
N LYS A 23 -14.25 18.54 -9.27
CA LYS A 23 -12.83 18.60 -8.89
C LYS A 23 -12.59 18.75 -7.37
N ASN A 24 -13.38 19.58 -6.70
CA ASN A 24 -13.09 20.02 -5.33
C ASN A 24 -13.72 19.14 -4.24
N GLY A 25 -14.78 18.40 -4.57
CA GLY A 25 -15.43 17.51 -3.62
C GLY A 25 -16.76 16.99 -4.12
N ASN A 26 -17.11 15.77 -3.72
CA ASN A 26 -18.34 15.12 -4.08
C ASN A 26 -18.97 14.51 -2.83
N PHE A 27 -20.22 14.82 -2.58
CA PHE A 27 -21.00 14.27 -1.47
C PHE A 27 -21.96 13.21 -2.00
N ILE A 28 -21.85 11.99 -1.48
CA ILE A 28 -22.69 10.86 -1.89
C ILE A 28 -23.63 10.52 -0.75
N PHE A 29 -24.93 10.73 -0.96
CA PHE A 29 -25.96 10.46 0.03
C PHE A 29 -27.11 9.63 -0.56
N GLY A 30 -27.93 9.04 0.28
CA GLY A 30 -29.04 8.20 -0.10
C GLY A 30 -29.30 7.09 0.94
N GLU A 31 -30.33 6.30 0.73
CA GLU A 31 -30.74 5.20 1.60
C GLU A 31 -29.72 4.06 1.66
N ASN A 32 -29.86 3.19 2.66
CA ASN A 32 -29.04 1.98 2.73
C ASN A 32 -29.38 1.06 1.54
N GLY A 33 -28.34 0.48 0.93
CA GLY A 33 -28.50 -0.33 -0.28
C GLY A 33 -28.50 0.46 -1.60
N SER A 34 -28.55 1.79 -1.60
CA SER A 34 -28.62 2.62 -2.84
C SER A 34 -27.34 2.58 -3.71
N GLY A 35 -26.26 1.94 -3.27
CA GLY A 35 -25.03 1.81 -4.08
C GLY A 35 -23.91 2.78 -3.70
N LYS A 36 -24.03 3.59 -2.63
CA LYS A 36 -22.99 4.55 -2.20
C LYS A 36 -21.62 3.89 -2.04
N SER A 37 -21.56 2.80 -1.27
CA SER A 37 -20.33 2.06 -1.07
C SER A 37 -19.86 1.33 -2.34
N SER A 38 -20.78 0.91 -3.20
CA SER A 38 -20.45 0.29 -4.49
C SER A 38 -19.78 1.29 -5.44
N LEU A 39 -20.20 2.55 -5.38
CA LEU A 39 -19.55 3.63 -6.11
C LEU A 39 -18.11 3.87 -5.66
N LEU A 40 -17.88 3.97 -4.33
CA LEU A 40 -16.53 4.09 -3.78
C LEU A 40 -15.67 2.85 -4.09
N GLU A 41 -16.28 1.67 -4.04
CA GLU A 41 -15.62 0.40 -4.41
C GLU A 41 -15.18 0.39 -5.89
N SER A 42 -15.98 0.99 -6.77
CA SER A 42 -15.64 1.15 -8.19
C SER A 42 -14.43 2.07 -8.40
N ILE A 43 -14.34 3.18 -7.65
CA ILE A 43 -13.17 4.06 -7.67
C ILE A 43 -11.93 3.31 -7.16
N PHE A 44 -12.08 2.50 -6.12
CA PHE A 44 -10.99 1.69 -5.59
C PHE A 44 -10.52 0.61 -6.58
N LEU A 45 -11.44 0.03 -7.37
CA LEU A 45 -11.11 -0.91 -8.44
C LEU A 45 -10.20 -0.29 -9.50
N ILE A 46 -10.43 0.96 -9.89
CA ILE A 46 -9.58 1.67 -10.86
C ILE A 46 -8.16 1.85 -10.32
N SER A 47 -8.00 2.18 -9.04
CA SER A 47 -6.69 2.38 -8.42
C SER A 47 -5.94 1.08 -8.12
N ARG A 48 -6.65 0.05 -7.69
CA ARG A 48 -6.02 -1.16 -7.10
C ARG A 48 -6.32 -2.44 -7.86
N GLY A 49 -7.29 -2.45 -8.77
CA GLY A 49 -7.77 -3.66 -9.43
C GLY A 49 -8.44 -4.68 -8.49
N LYS A 50 -8.79 -4.30 -7.26
CA LYS A 50 -9.42 -5.13 -6.23
C LYS A 50 -10.41 -4.34 -5.39
N SER A 51 -11.27 -5.03 -4.66
CA SER A 51 -12.17 -4.42 -3.68
C SER A 51 -11.46 -4.12 -2.35
N PHE A 52 -11.91 -3.08 -1.63
CA PHE A 52 -11.51 -2.83 -0.25
C PHE A 52 -12.41 -3.55 0.78
N ARG A 53 -13.61 -4.00 0.35
CA ARG A 53 -14.60 -4.65 1.21
C ARG A 53 -14.58 -6.18 1.11
N ALA A 54 -14.25 -6.71 -0.08
CA ALA A 54 -14.36 -8.13 -0.37
C ALA A 54 -13.01 -8.70 -0.86
N ARG A 55 -12.64 -9.88 -0.36
CA ARG A 55 -11.49 -10.63 -0.85
C ARG A 55 -11.82 -11.36 -2.16
N ASP A 56 -13.04 -11.86 -2.27
CA ASP A 56 -13.51 -12.58 -3.45
C ASP A 56 -14.18 -11.61 -4.43
N ILE A 57 -13.61 -11.51 -5.63
CA ILE A 57 -14.12 -10.63 -6.68
C ILE A 57 -15.51 -11.03 -7.16
N ARG A 58 -15.89 -12.28 -7.03
CA ARG A 58 -17.22 -12.77 -7.41
C ARG A 58 -18.34 -12.04 -6.68
N THR A 59 -18.11 -11.66 -5.43
CA THR A 59 -19.08 -10.90 -4.64
C THR A 59 -19.17 -9.43 -5.02
N VAL A 60 -18.27 -8.93 -5.83
CA VAL A 60 -18.24 -7.54 -6.34
C VAL A 60 -18.95 -7.43 -7.68
N ILE A 61 -18.94 -8.50 -8.48
CA ILE A 61 -19.62 -8.56 -9.76
C ILE A 61 -21.12 -8.78 -9.52
N SER A 62 -21.98 -8.08 -10.27
CA SER A 62 -23.42 -8.26 -10.20
C SER A 62 -23.83 -9.72 -10.48
N GLU A 63 -24.85 -10.24 -9.80
CA GLU A 63 -25.26 -11.65 -9.86
C GLU A 63 -25.56 -12.17 -11.27
N SER A 64 -26.07 -11.29 -12.14
CA SER A 64 -26.41 -11.63 -13.52
C SER A 64 -25.25 -11.49 -14.51
N ALA A 65 -24.05 -11.10 -14.04
CA ALA A 65 -22.91 -10.77 -14.90
C ALA A 65 -21.73 -11.73 -14.71
N THR A 66 -20.92 -11.92 -15.73
CA THR A 66 -19.68 -12.68 -15.70
C THR A 66 -18.45 -11.82 -15.42
N ASP A 67 -18.61 -10.50 -15.56
CA ASP A 67 -17.57 -9.52 -15.32
C ASP A 67 -18.14 -8.16 -14.89
N CYS A 68 -17.29 -7.33 -14.30
CA CYS A 68 -17.57 -5.93 -14.10
C CYS A 68 -16.49 -5.07 -14.76
N ILE A 69 -16.90 -3.88 -15.20
CA ILE A 69 -16.01 -2.92 -15.87
C ILE A 69 -16.17 -1.57 -15.19
N VAL A 70 -15.04 -0.95 -14.89
CA VAL A 70 -15.00 0.44 -14.45
C VAL A 70 -14.06 1.20 -15.38
N TYR A 71 -14.57 2.28 -15.95
CA TYR A 71 -13.83 3.18 -16.82
C TYR A 71 -13.83 4.58 -16.22
N SER A 72 -12.71 5.26 -16.28
CA SER A 72 -12.55 6.61 -15.74
C SER A 72 -11.67 7.45 -16.64
N THR A 73 -12.02 8.71 -16.81
CA THR A 73 -11.14 9.75 -17.34
C THR A 73 -10.58 10.55 -16.17
N ILE A 74 -9.26 10.70 -16.14
CA ILE A 74 -8.54 11.34 -15.05
C ILE A 74 -7.75 12.52 -15.61
N GLN A 75 -7.96 13.71 -15.04
CA GLN A 75 -7.25 14.94 -15.38
C GLN A 75 -6.12 15.20 -14.38
N ASN A 76 -4.90 15.29 -14.87
CA ASN A 76 -3.77 15.88 -14.17
C ASN A 76 -3.72 17.40 -14.40
N CYS A 77 -2.99 18.14 -13.55
CA CYS A 77 -3.07 19.61 -13.58
C CYS A 77 -2.60 20.25 -14.89
N GLU A 78 -1.67 19.63 -15.62
CA GLU A 78 -1.01 20.22 -16.81
C GLU A 78 -0.91 19.27 -17.99
N GLU A 79 -1.47 18.06 -17.90
CA GLU A 79 -1.37 17.02 -18.91
C GLU A 79 -2.71 16.75 -19.60
N MET A 80 -2.65 16.12 -20.76
CA MET A 80 -3.85 15.57 -21.40
C MET A 80 -4.52 14.55 -20.47
N PRO A 81 -5.87 14.49 -20.45
CA PRO A 81 -6.58 13.55 -19.60
C PRO A 81 -6.27 12.10 -20.00
N ASN A 82 -6.00 11.26 -19.02
CA ASN A 82 -5.75 9.84 -19.22
C ASN A 82 -7.05 9.04 -19.06
N SER A 83 -7.25 8.06 -19.91
CA SER A 83 -8.37 7.13 -19.86
C SER A 83 -7.95 5.81 -19.24
N ILE A 84 -8.53 5.42 -18.11
CA ILE A 84 -8.22 4.16 -17.44
C ILE A 84 -9.45 3.26 -17.41
N GLY A 85 -9.31 2.05 -17.93
CA GLY A 85 -10.32 1.00 -17.87
C GLY A 85 -9.82 -0.21 -17.08
N VAL A 86 -10.65 -0.72 -16.19
CA VAL A 86 -10.39 -1.93 -15.40
C VAL A 86 -11.57 -2.88 -15.56
N LYS A 87 -11.27 -4.11 -16.00
CA LYS A 87 -12.21 -5.22 -16.08
C LYS A 87 -11.82 -6.33 -15.12
N ARG A 88 -12.78 -6.84 -14.37
CA ARG A 88 -12.63 -7.99 -13.49
C ARG A 88 -13.63 -9.06 -13.84
N CYS A 89 -13.18 -10.31 -14.00
CA CYS A 89 -14.04 -11.45 -14.30
C CYS A 89 -14.22 -12.36 -13.08
N ILE A 90 -15.32 -13.09 -13.05
CA ILE A 90 -15.63 -14.08 -11.99
C ILE A 90 -14.53 -15.15 -11.84
N LYS A 91 -13.77 -15.43 -12.91
CA LYS A 91 -12.61 -16.33 -12.91
C LYS A 91 -11.37 -15.75 -12.22
N GLY A 92 -11.46 -14.50 -11.71
CA GLY A 92 -10.37 -13.82 -11.00
C GLY A 92 -9.41 -13.04 -11.89
N SER A 93 -9.54 -13.06 -13.21
CA SER A 93 -8.65 -12.30 -14.10
C SER A 93 -8.84 -10.79 -13.93
N LEU A 94 -7.73 -10.06 -14.03
CA LEU A 94 -7.65 -8.61 -14.07
C LEU A 94 -7.14 -8.18 -15.44
N GLU A 95 -7.92 -7.37 -16.13
CA GLU A 95 -7.49 -6.67 -17.33
C GLU A 95 -7.58 -5.17 -17.08
N ALA A 96 -6.50 -4.46 -17.33
CA ALA A 96 -6.44 -3.02 -17.15
C ALA A 96 -5.72 -2.36 -18.32
N LYS A 97 -6.21 -1.18 -18.73
CA LYS A 97 -5.62 -0.37 -19.80
C LYS A 97 -5.59 1.10 -19.39
N CYS A 98 -4.54 1.80 -19.80
CA CYS A 98 -4.43 3.25 -19.76
C CYS A 98 -4.20 3.73 -21.20
N ASP A 99 -5.08 4.57 -21.74
CA ASP A 99 -5.04 5.09 -23.11
C ASP A 99 -4.85 3.98 -24.16
N GLY A 100 -5.56 2.86 -23.96
CA GLY A 100 -5.46 1.67 -24.82
C GLY A 100 -4.28 0.75 -24.54
N ILE A 101 -3.26 1.20 -23.80
CA ILE A 101 -2.06 0.43 -23.47
C ILE A 101 -2.35 -0.48 -22.26
N ARG A 102 -2.00 -1.76 -22.38
CA ARG A 102 -2.21 -2.74 -21.30
C ARG A 102 -1.34 -2.47 -20.08
N ILE A 103 -1.95 -2.42 -18.91
CA ILE A 103 -1.29 -2.34 -17.61
C ILE A 103 -0.99 -3.76 -17.12
N LYS A 104 0.25 -4.01 -16.72
CA LYS A 104 0.75 -5.37 -16.39
C LYS A 104 0.57 -5.74 -14.91
N SER A 105 0.39 -4.76 -14.02
CA SER A 105 0.34 -5.01 -12.58
C SER A 105 -0.55 -4.02 -11.82
N SER A 106 -1.06 -4.45 -10.67
CA SER A 106 -1.79 -3.56 -9.74
C SER A 106 -0.90 -2.42 -9.20
N ALA A 107 0.43 -2.62 -9.16
CA ALA A 107 1.36 -1.56 -8.77
C ALA A 107 1.36 -0.43 -9.80
N GLN A 108 1.36 -0.75 -11.09
CA GLN A 108 1.24 0.27 -12.16
C GLN A 108 -0.10 1.01 -12.09
N LEU A 109 -1.22 0.31 -11.82
CA LEU A 109 -2.51 0.97 -11.58
C LEU A 109 -2.44 1.96 -10.42
N SER A 110 -1.86 1.53 -9.30
CA SER A 110 -1.72 2.36 -8.11
C SER A 110 -0.84 3.59 -8.33
N ALA A 111 0.21 3.46 -9.14
CA ALA A 111 1.07 4.59 -9.52
C ALA A 111 0.32 5.62 -10.39
N LEU A 112 -0.51 5.14 -11.33
CA LEU A 112 -1.32 6.00 -12.20
C LEU A 112 -2.47 6.69 -11.45
N VAL A 113 -3.05 6.01 -10.45
CA VAL A 113 -4.19 6.51 -9.67
C VAL A 113 -3.87 6.39 -8.18
N PRO A 114 -3.05 7.30 -7.64
CA PRO A 114 -2.82 7.36 -6.20
C PRO A 114 -4.13 7.65 -5.47
N LEU A 115 -4.54 6.71 -4.62
CA LEU A 115 -5.81 6.79 -3.90
C LEU A 115 -5.60 6.46 -2.43
N GLN A 116 -6.08 7.33 -1.56
CA GLN A 116 -6.17 7.09 -0.13
C GLN A 116 -7.62 6.81 0.26
N LEU A 117 -7.85 5.66 0.85
CA LEU A 117 -9.12 5.31 1.47
C LEU A 117 -9.04 5.62 2.97
N VAL A 118 -10.02 6.35 3.47
CA VAL A 118 -10.22 6.59 4.91
C VAL A 118 -11.57 5.98 5.29
N ASP A 119 -11.52 4.97 6.14
CA ASP A 119 -12.69 4.23 6.63
C ASP A 119 -12.53 3.89 8.12
N SER A 120 -13.43 3.11 8.69
CA SER A 120 -13.34 2.66 10.08
C SER A 120 -12.05 1.88 10.39
N ASN A 121 -11.47 1.17 9.41
CA ASN A 121 -10.22 0.43 9.60
C ASN A 121 -8.99 1.37 9.62
N SER A 122 -9.15 2.64 9.29
CA SER A 122 -8.06 3.62 9.34
C SER A 122 -7.56 3.87 10.76
N PHE A 123 -8.39 3.58 11.78
CA PHE A 123 -7.96 3.54 13.18
C PHE A 123 -6.86 2.53 13.46
N ASP A 124 -6.69 1.50 12.63
CA ASP A 124 -5.57 0.56 12.73
C ASP A 124 -4.19 1.23 12.60
N LEU A 125 -4.12 2.44 12.05
CA LEU A 125 -2.88 3.23 12.05
C LEU A 125 -2.52 3.69 13.46
N VAL A 126 -3.50 3.97 14.29
CA VAL A 126 -3.33 4.44 15.67
C VAL A 126 -3.25 3.25 16.62
N ASP A 127 -4.31 2.46 16.72
CA ASP A 127 -4.41 1.37 17.72
C ASP A 127 -3.95 0.01 17.19
N GLY A 128 -3.78 -0.12 15.89
CA GLY A 128 -3.47 -1.39 15.24
C GLY A 128 -2.01 -1.80 15.31
N SER A 129 -1.75 -2.94 14.70
CA SER A 129 -0.43 -3.57 14.69
C SER A 129 0.63 -2.72 13.94
N PRO A 130 1.91 -2.90 14.25
CA PRO A 130 3.01 -2.31 13.48
C PRO A 130 2.93 -2.59 11.97
N SER A 131 2.25 -3.66 11.57
CA SER A 131 2.03 -4.00 10.16
C SER A 131 1.17 -2.98 9.42
N ALA A 132 0.15 -2.40 10.06
CA ALA A 132 -0.70 -1.36 9.47
C ALA A 132 0.14 -0.10 9.19
N ARG A 133 0.93 0.33 10.16
CA ARG A 133 1.81 1.50 10.04
C ARG A 133 2.91 1.30 9.00
N ARG A 134 3.51 0.09 8.90
CA ARG A 134 4.44 -0.24 7.80
C ARG A 134 3.80 -0.12 6.43
N LYS A 135 2.61 -0.68 6.26
CA LYS A 135 1.88 -0.59 4.98
C LYS A 135 1.57 0.84 4.58
N PHE A 136 1.24 1.69 5.55
CA PHE A 136 1.02 3.12 5.33
C PHE A 136 2.31 3.82 4.88
N LEU A 137 3.42 3.59 5.59
CA LEU A 137 4.73 4.11 5.21
C LEU A 137 5.13 3.65 3.81
N ASP A 138 5.04 2.34 3.54
CA ASP A 138 5.37 1.77 2.23
C ASP A 138 4.50 2.33 1.11
N TRP A 139 3.24 2.62 1.39
CA TRP A 139 2.35 3.27 0.44
C TRP A 139 2.82 4.70 0.11
N GLY A 140 3.20 5.48 1.12
CA GLY A 140 3.72 6.83 0.91
C GLY A 140 5.02 6.83 0.09
N VAL A 141 5.99 6.01 0.51
CA VAL A 141 7.27 5.86 -0.21
C VAL A 141 7.07 5.41 -1.66
N PHE A 142 6.18 4.46 -1.89
CA PHE A 142 5.84 3.96 -3.24
C PHE A 142 5.38 5.07 -4.20
N HIS A 143 4.64 6.06 -3.71
CA HIS A 143 4.13 7.14 -4.55
C HIS A 143 5.13 8.28 -4.78
N VAL A 144 6.18 8.37 -3.98
CA VAL A 144 7.22 9.42 -4.09
C VAL A 144 8.47 8.87 -4.77
N GLU A 145 8.88 7.64 -4.44
CA GLU A 145 10.13 7.03 -4.92
C GLU A 145 9.84 5.95 -5.96
N HIS A 146 10.06 6.25 -7.24
CA HIS A 146 9.70 5.37 -8.36
C HIS A 146 10.38 3.98 -8.32
N LEU A 147 11.61 3.91 -7.79
CA LEU A 147 12.39 2.65 -7.70
C LEU A 147 12.04 1.82 -6.46
N TYR A 148 11.25 2.36 -5.54
CA TYR A 148 10.90 1.65 -4.31
C TYR A 148 10.15 0.34 -4.54
N SER A 149 9.21 0.32 -5.48
CA SER A 149 8.41 -0.87 -5.78
C SER A 149 9.27 -2.06 -6.22
N GLU A 150 10.28 -1.80 -7.04
CA GLU A 150 11.22 -2.83 -7.50
C GLU A 150 12.14 -3.30 -6.38
N ALA A 151 12.71 -2.36 -5.61
CA ALA A 151 13.55 -2.65 -4.46
C ALA A 151 12.79 -3.48 -3.41
N TRP A 152 11.57 -3.09 -3.08
CA TRP A 152 10.69 -3.82 -2.15
C TRP A 152 10.35 -5.22 -2.64
N SER A 153 9.98 -5.37 -3.92
CA SER A 153 9.70 -6.68 -4.51
C SER A 153 10.93 -7.61 -4.45
N SER A 154 12.09 -7.10 -4.76
CA SER A 154 13.36 -7.84 -4.71
C SER A 154 13.72 -8.23 -3.27
N PHE A 155 13.57 -7.30 -2.31
CA PHE A 155 13.74 -7.57 -0.89
C PHE A 155 12.81 -8.70 -0.40
N GLN A 156 11.53 -8.65 -0.76
CA GLN A 156 10.57 -9.69 -0.37
C GLN A 156 10.93 -11.07 -0.94
N LYS A 157 11.45 -11.11 -2.18
CA LYS A 157 11.93 -12.37 -2.79
C LYS A 157 13.14 -12.92 -2.06
N ALA A 158 14.15 -12.09 -1.79
CA ALA A 158 15.35 -12.50 -1.06
C ALA A 158 15.01 -12.98 0.36
N LEU A 159 14.13 -12.25 1.06
CA LEU A 159 13.64 -12.62 2.38
C LEU A 159 12.93 -13.99 2.36
N LYS A 160 12.08 -14.23 1.37
CA LYS A 160 11.37 -15.50 1.22
C LYS A 160 12.33 -16.66 0.96
N GLN A 161 13.34 -16.44 0.13
CA GLN A 161 14.35 -17.47 -0.16
C GLN A 161 15.22 -17.79 1.05
N ARG A 162 15.70 -16.76 1.78
CA ARG A 162 16.42 -16.97 3.04
C ARG A 162 15.58 -17.72 4.06
N ASN A 163 14.31 -17.34 4.23
CA ASN A 163 13.41 -18.02 5.15
C ASN A 163 13.14 -19.47 4.74
N TYR A 164 13.08 -19.75 3.43
CA TYR A 164 12.98 -21.13 2.94
C TYR A 164 14.20 -21.96 3.30
N ALA A 165 15.41 -21.42 3.08
CA ALA A 165 16.66 -22.08 3.44
C ALA A 165 16.78 -22.31 4.96
N LEU A 166 16.43 -21.31 5.79
CA LEU A 166 16.38 -21.44 7.24
C LEU A 166 15.49 -22.59 7.71
N LYS A 167 14.35 -22.76 7.07
CA LYS A 167 13.32 -23.71 7.51
C LYS A 167 13.52 -25.13 6.98
N TYR A 168 14.01 -25.28 5.75
CA TYR A 168 13.97 -26.56 5.06
C TYR A 168 15.38 -27.11 4.68
N GLU A 169 16.41 -26.27 4.72
CA GLU A 169 17.76 -26.65 4.31
C GLU A 169 18.70 -26.67 5.52
N SER A 170 18.69 -27.78 6.23
CA SER A 170 19.59 -27.98 7.39
C SER A 170 21.06 -27.89 6.94
N GLY A 171 21.83 -26.96 7.52
CA GLY A 171 23.24 -26.75 7.17
C GLY A 171 23.50 -25.92 5.91
N ALA A 172 22.47 -25.36 5.26
CA ALA A 172 22.67 -24.48 4.10
C ALA A 172 23.58 -23.29 4.44
N ASN A 173 24.50 -22.99 3.53
CA ASN A 173 25.29 -21.76 3.60
C ASN A 173 24.41 -20.56 3.23
N LEU A 174 24.13 -19.70 4.21
CA LEU A 174 23.27 -18.54 4.04
C LEU A 174 23.99 -17.29 3.52
N THR A 175 25.31 -17.34 3.32
CA THR A 175 26.11 -16.16 2.95
C THR A 175 25.55 -15.40 1.76
N VAL A 176 25.19 -16.12 0.67
CA VAL A 176 24.63 -15.49 -0.54
C VAL A 176 23.32 -14.76 -0.22
N TRP A 177 22.44 -15.39 0.57
CA TRP A 177 21.16 -14.79 0.96
C TRP A 177 21.35 -13.64 1.94
N ASN A 178 22.31 -13.74 2.86
CA ASN A 178 22.63 -12.67 3.82
C ASN A 178 23.14 -11.44 3.08
N ASN A 179 24.08 -11.57 2.12
CA ASN A 179 24.62 -10.46 1.36
C ASN A 179 23.56 -9.77 0.54
N GLU A 180 22.76 -10.54 -0.23
CA GLU A 180 21.70 -9.97 -1.06
C GLU A 180 20.59 -9.31 -0.20
N LEU A 181 20.18 -9.97 0.88
CA LEU A 181 19.19 -9.41 1.79
C LEU A 181 19.71 -8.14 2.47
N SER A 182 20.99 -8.09 2.89
CA SER A 182 21.61 -6.92 3.48
C SER A 182 21.64 -5.73 2.52
N ARG A 183 22.07 -5.98 1.28
CA ARG A 183 22.08 -4.95 0.22
C ARG A 183 20.68 -4.37 -0.03
N LEU A 184 19.67 -5.22 -0.19
CA LEU A 184 18.29 -4.81 -0.45
C LEU A 184 17.64 -4.15 0.76
N ASN A 185 17.96 -4.63 1.97
CA ASN A 185 17.50 -4.06 3.23
C ASN A 185 17.97 -2.61 3.38
N LYS A 186 19.23 -2.32 3.03
CA LYS A 186 19.77 -0.96 3.03
C LYS A 186 18.99 -0.07 2.05
N ILE A 187 18.80 -0.50 0.80
CA ILE A 187 18.09 0.27 -0.22
C ILE A 187 16.66 0.62 0.23
N VAL A 188 15.92 -0.36 0.75
CA VAL A 188 14.55 -0.15 1.24
C VAL A 188 14.52 0.83 2.40
N THR A 189 15.50 0.73 3.31
CA THR A 189 15.60 1.62 4.48
C THR A 189 15.96 3.04 4.06
N ASP A 190 16.94 3.21 3.16
CA ASP A 190 17.35 4.52 2.67
C ASP A 190 16.17 5.27 2.01
N PHE A 191 15.33 4.58 1.22
CA PHE A 191 14.11 5.16 0.66
C PHE A 191 13.10 5.59 1.72
N ARG A 192 12.88 4.75 2.75
CA ARG A 192 11.96 5.08 3.83
C ARG A 192 12.47 6.25 4.67
N GLU A 193 13.74 6.28 5.01
CA GLU A 193 14.35 7.36 5.78
C GLU A 193 14.30 8.69 5.02
N LYS A 194 14.62 8.68 3.72
CA LYS A 194 14.50 9.85 2.87
C LYS A 194 13.06 10.41 2.85
N TYR A 195 12.07 9.54 2.60
CA TYR A 195 10.66 9.94 2.62
C TYR A 195 10.24 10.50 3.98
N LEU A 196 10.69 9.89 5.06
CA LEU A 196 10.30 10.30 6.41
C LEU A 196 10.84 11.68 6.80
N LEU A 197 11.97 12.13 6.25
CA LEU A 197 12.48 13.49 6.50
C LEU A 197 11.46 14.55 6.10
N ASP A 198 10.89 14.43 4.89
CA ASP A 198 9.90 15.36 4.39
C ASP A 198 8.53 15.16 5.06
N PHE A 199 8.13 13.91 5.24
CA PHE A 199 6.84 13.54 5.82
C PHE A 199 6.69 13.99 7.27
N VAL A 200 7.72 13.79 8.11
CA VAL A 200 7.71 14.22 9.52
C VAL A 200 7.63 15.74 9.61
N SER A 201 8.40 16.47 8.80
CA SER A 201 8.36 17.93 8.76
C SER A 201 6.97 18.45 8.39
N PHE A 202 6.32 17.83 7.39
CA PHE A 202 4.96 18.17 6.99
C PHE A 202 3.95 17.88 8.11
N LEU A 203 4.02 16.71 8.73
CA LEU A 203 3.13 16.34 9.83
C LEU A 203 3.29 17.29 11.03
N GLN A 204 4.50 17.61 11.42
CA GLN A 204 4.78 18.50 12.53
C GLN A 204 4.18 19.90 12.28
N SER A 205 4.32 20.43 11.06
CA SER A 205 3.69 21.67 10.66
C SER A 205 2.16 21.62 10.72
N THR A 206 1.57 20.45 10.47
CA THR A 206 0.13 20.23 10.53
C THR A 206 -0.34 20.07 11.98
N PHE A 207 0.36 19.30 12.78
CA PHE A 207 0.04 19.05 14.19
C PHE A 207 0.11 20.35 15.02
N ASN A 208 1.08 21.21 14.76
CA ASN A 208 1.21 22.50 15.43
C ASN A 208 0.00 23.42 15.25
N ARG A 209 -0.87 23.15 14.27
CA ARG A 209 -2.14 23.88 14.10
C ARG A 209 -3.27 23.37 14.99
N TYR A 210 -3.09 22.21 15.62
CA TYR A 210 -4.09 21.55 16.46
C TYR A 210 -3.50 21.32 17.83
N GLU A 211 -3.90 22.12 18.82
CA GLU A 211 -3.38 22.10 20.19
C GLU A 211 -3.23 20.69 20.80
N PRO A 212 -4.21 19.77 20.65
CA PRO A 212 -4.09 18.42 21.20
C PRO A 212 -3.03 17.53 20.54
N LEU A 213 -2.47 17.93 19.39
CA LEU A 213 -1.56 17.11 18.60
C LEU A 213 -0.13 17.66 18.54
N LYS A 214 0.12 18.86 19.10
CA LYS A 214 1.40 19.57 18.98
C LYS A 214 2.60 18.82 19.57
N ASP A 215 2.35 18.01 20.60
CA ASP A 215 3.36 17.29 21.35
C ASP A 215 3.54 15.82 20.86
N ILE A 216 2.95 15.48 19.72
CA ILE A 216 3.12 14.15 19.13
C ILE A 216 4.47 14.09 18.42
N GLU A 217 5.31 13.16 18.83
CA GLU A 217 6.56 12.83 18.18
C GLU A 217 6.44 11.54 17.37
N LEU A 218 7.14 11.50 16.22
CA LEU A 218 7.23 10.35 15.36
C LEU A 218 8.63 9.78 15.39
N GLU A 219 8.74 8.49 15.73
CA GLU A 219 10.00 7.76 15.73
C GLU A 219 9.95 6.63 14.70
N TYR A 220 11.00 6.52 13.90
CA TYR A 220 11.17 5.40 12.98
C TYR A 220 12.17 4.39 13.52
N ASN A 221 11.66 3.21 13.86
CA ASN A 221 12.48 2.05 14.16
C ASN A 221 12.66 1.24 12.87
N ARG A 222 13.89 1.12 12.38
CA ARG A 222 14.22 0.43 11.13
C ARG A 222 14.09 -1.11 11.20
N GLY A 223 13.91 -1.66 12.41
CA GLY A 223 13.78 -3.10 12.66
C GLY A 223 15.07 -3.82 13.00
N TRP A 224 16.18 -3.08 13.22
CA TRP A 224 17.46 -3.58 13.74
C TRP A 224 18.27 -2.45 14.38
N ALA A 225 19.35 -2.78 15.10
CA ALA A 225 20.16 -1.81 15.81
C ALA A 225 20.84 -0.80 14.87
N LYS A 226 20.87 0.46 15.27
CA LYS A 226 21.61 1.52 14.58
C LYS A 226 23.12 1.32 14.80
N GLY A 227 23.91 1.66 13.79
CA GLY A 227 25.38 1.66 13.87
C GLY A 227 26.04 0.31 13.55
N GLU A 228 25.28 -0.76 13.36
CA GLU A 228 25.80 -2.06 12.95
C GLU A 228 25.49 -2.34 11.47
N ALA A 229 26.39 -3.08 10.78
CA ALA A 229 26.10 -3.60 9.47
C ALA A 229 25.02 -4.69 9.56
N PHE A 230 24.02 -4.64 8.69
CA PHE A 230 22.92 -5.60 8.77
C PHE A 230 23.36 -7.02 8.46
N GLU A 231 24.41 -7.20 7.68
CA GLU A 231 25.02 -8.50 7.40
C GLU A 231 25.55 -9.16 8.68
N ASP A 232 26.27 -8.41 9.53
CA ASP A 232 26.80 -8.90 10.79
C ASP A 232 25.67 -9.32 11.74
N ILE A 233 24.57 -8.56 11.74
CA ILE A 233 23.37 -8.89 12.49
C ILE A 233 22.76 -10.20 12.00
N LEU A 234 22.68 -10.43 10.69
CA LEU A 234 22.13 -11.67 10.12
C LEU A 234 23.00 -12.88 10.49
N ILE A 235 24.32 -12.71 10.48
CA ILE A 235 25.26 -13.77 10.87
C ILE A 235 25.11 -14.08 12.36
N ARG A 236 25.14 -13.08 13.21
CA ARG A 236 25.00 -13.23 14.67
C ARG A 236 23.68 -13.88 15.07
N ASN A 237 22.58 -13.56 14.39
CA ASN A 237 21.26 -14.08 14.69
C ASN A 237 20.90 -15.37 13.93
N GLU A 238 21.81 -15.95 13.15
CA GLU A 238 21.52 -17.13 12.34
C GLU A 238 20.97 -18.30 13.14
N ALA A 239 21.56 -18.60 14.29
CA ALA A 239 21.11 -19.70 15.16
C ALA A 239 19.66 -19.48 15.63
N THR A 240 19.33 -18.28 16.04
CA THR A 240 17.97 -17.90 16.46
C THR A 240 16.99 -17.97 15.28
N ASP A 241 17.38 -17.44 14.12
CA ASP A 241 16.55 -17.45 12.91
C ASP A 241 16.27 -18.89 12.41
N ARG A 242 17.25 -19.81 12.56
CA ARG A 242 17.05 -21.24 12.26
C ARG A 242 16.04 -21.88 13.20
N LEU A 243 16.10 -21.59 14.51
CA LEU A 243 15.12 -22.08 15.47
C LEU A 243 13.71 -21.57 15.17
N LEU A 244 13.59 -20.30 14.77
CA LEU A 244 12.32 -19.67 14.44
C LEU A 244 11.81 -20.09 13.04
N GLY A 245 12.69 -20.49 12.12
CA GLY A 245 12.38 -20.78 10.73
C GLY A 245 12.11 -19.54 9.88
N TYR A 246 12.51 -18.36 10.36
CA TYR A 246 12.38 -17.09 9.63
C TYR A 246 13.35 -16.02 10.13
N THR A 247 13.62 -15.02 9.30
CA THR A 247 14.44 -13.84 9.62
C THR A 247 13.72 -12.96 10.63
N SER A 248 14.30 -12.76 11.79
CA SER A 248 13.69 -12.05 12.93
C SER A 248 13.84 -10.54 12.87
N LEU A 249 14.88 -10.01 12.20
CA LEU A 249 15.22 -8.59 12.11
C LEU A 249 15.27 -8.10 10.66
N GLY A 250 15.11 -6.78 10.46
CA GLY A 250 15.21 -6.13 9.14
C GLY A 250 14.03 -5.26 8.78
N ALA A 251 14.05 -4.68 7.57
CA ALA A 251 13.05 -3.72 7.09
C ALA A 251 11.60 -4.23 7.14
N HIS A 252 11.37 -5.53 7.06
CA HIS A 252 10.05 -6.15 7.23
C HIS A 252 9.54 -6.12 8.68
N LYS A 253 10.39 -5.81 9.65
CA LYS A 253 10.08 -5.63 11.09
C LYS A 253 10.10 -4.15 11.52
N ALA A 254 10.43 -3.23 10.61
CA ALA A 254 10.43 -1.81 10.89
C ALA A 254 9.07 -1.34 11.45
N CYS A 255 9.11 -0.28 12.24
CA CYS A 255 7.91 0.31 12.85
C CYS A 255 8.01 1.83 12.81
N LEU A 256 6.92 2.49 12.46
CA LEU A 256 6.69 3.89 12.74
C LEU A 256 5.96 3.98 14.08
N LEU A 257 6.60 4.58 15.05
CA LEU A 257 6.05 4.81 16.39
C LEU A 257 5.63 6.27 16.49
N TYR A 258 4.63 6.53 17.26
CA TYR A 258 4.27 7.88 17.71
C TYR A 258 4.14 7.84 19.22
N THR A 259 4.63 8.87 19.85
CA THR A 259 4.53 9.07 21.29
C THR A 259 3.80 10.37 21.54
N SER A 260 2.92 10.37 22.52
CA SER A 260 2.31 11.58 23.06
C SER A 260 2.67 11.65 24.55
N PRO A 261 3.04 12.81 25.09
CA PRO A 261 3.23 12.94 26.51
C PRO A 261 1.94 12.50 27.21
N SER A 262 2.09 11.61 28.20
CA SER A 262 0.95 11.15 28.98
C SER A 262 0.38 12.32 29.77
N PRO A 263 -0.95 12.53 29.78
CA PRO A 263 -1.56 13.55 30.65
C PRO A 263 -1.39 13.26 32.17
N ARG A 264 -0.64 12.22 32.53
CA ARG A 264 -0.41 11.77 33.91
C ARG A 264 1.05 11.92 34.39
N ASP A 265 1.92 12.49 33.54
CA ASP A 265 3.31 12.81 33.93
C ASP A 265 3.45 14.28 34.33
#